data_d793e8f2e47d1c372c4ebcd3d0ce908a
#
_entry.id   d793e8f2e47d1c372c4ebcd3d0ce908a
#
_cell.length_a   1.000
_cell.length_b   1.000
_cell.length_c   1.000
_cell.angle_alpha   90.00
_cell.angle_beta   90.00
_cell.angle_gamma   90.00
#
_symmetry.space_group_name_H-M   'P 1'
#
loop_
_entity.id
_entity.type
_entity.pdbx_description
1 polymer ?
#
loop_
_entity_poly.entity_id
_entity_poly.type
_entity_poly.pdbx_seq_one_letter_code
_entity_poly.pdbx_strand_id
1 'polypeptide(L)'
;HQYKEELERAVRLPHNTPGKAVAYVLEDHGAYFIIKAIVEMEEKAKSEDTEQGVIGIDINVNHIAVSETDGCGNCVLLKTVKMPLDGKNRKQRKHQIDQTVKEVVLECVRSHKPLVMEDLDFQKTKSKMRYGNRRQNKMLSDFATRKIEEAIVRRCWKEGYGVKKVNPANTSKIGKEKYSKRMGCTVHMAAAYVIARRGMGME
;
A
#
# COMPACT_ATOMS: atom_id res chain seq x y z
N HIS A 1 -1.67 -21.50 5.81
CA HIS A 1 -2.91 -21.52 6.61
C HIS A 1 -3.48 -20.13 6.95
N GLN A 2 -3.14 -19.13 6.15
CA GLN A 2 -3.54 -17.73 6.41
C GLN A 2 -5.06 -17.48 6.26
N TYR A 3 -5.77 -18.38 5.56
CA TYR A 3 -7.21 -18.28 5.28
C TYR A 3 -7.96 -19.52 5.77
N LYS A 4 -7.45 -20.16 6.82
CA LYS A 4 -8.03 -21.40 7.36
C LYS A 4 -9.44 -21.16 7.91
N GLU A 5 -9.61 -20.06 8.65
CA GLU A 5 -10.90 -19.72 9.27
C GLU A 5 -11.97 -19.40 8.23
N GLU A 6 -11.61 -18.64 7.18
CA GLU A 6 -12.52 -18.30 6.09
C GLU A 6 -12.92 -19.54 5.29
N LEU A 7 -11.98 -20.47 5.05
CA LEU A 7 -12.26 -21.72 4.38
C LEU A 7 -13.15 -22.62 5.25
N GLU A 8 -12.84 -22.76 6.53
CA GLU A 8 -13.65 -23.56 7.46
C GLU A 8 -15.07 -22.98 7.60
N ARG A 9 -15.21 -21.65 7.64
CA ARG A 9 -16.51 -20.97 7.65
C ARG A 9 -17.30 -21.28 6.38
N ALA A 10 -16.69 -21.17 5.20
CA ALA A 10 -17.33 -21.42 3.93
C ALA A 10 -17.77 -22.88 3.77
N VAL A 11 -16.99 -23.83 4.30
CA VAL A 11 -17.29 -25.29 4.21
C VAL A 11 -18.34 -25.72 5.23
N ARG A 12 -18.44 -25.06 6.40
CA ARG A 12 -19.35 -25.45 7.50
C ARG A 12 -20.76 -24.87 7.40
N LEU A 13 -21.03 -24.04 6.38
CA LEU A 13 -22.38 -23.51 6.19
C LEU A 13 -23.38 -24.64 5.90
N PRO A 14 -24.55 -24.67 6.57
CA PRO A 14 -25.57 -25.68 6.32
C PRO A 14 -26.00 -25.68 4.84
N HIS A 15 -26.32 -26.85 4.30
CA HIS A 15 -27.00 -26.97 3.02
C HIS A 15 -28.23 -26.05 3.00
N ASN A 16 -28.39 -25.23 1.98
CA ASN A 16 -29.44 -24.21 1.79
C ASN A 16 -29.28 -22.88 2.55
N THR A 17 -28.18 -22.62 3.25
CA THR A 17 -27.87 -21.24 3.62
C THR A 17 -27.34 -20.52 2.38
N PRO A 18 -27.82 -19.30 2.01
CA PRO A 18 -27.17 -18.51 0.98
C PRO A 18 -25.75 -18.19 1.47
N GLY A 19 -24.88 -19.10 1.28
CA GLY A 19 -23.49 -19.09 1.70
C GLY A 19 -22.60 -18.82 0.51
N LYS A 20 -21.42 -18.33 0.81
CA LYS A 20 -20.39 -18.03 -0.17
C LYS A 20 -19.91 -19.36 -0.78
N ALA A 21 -20.12 -19.53 -2.06
CA ALA A 21 -19.67 -20.73 -2.78
C ALA A 21 -18.14 -20.84 -2.70
N VAL A 22 -17.63 -22.04 -2.41
CA VAL A 22 -16.21 -22.35 -2.54
C VAL A 22 -15.96 -22.84 -3.96
N ALA A 23 -15.23 -22.06 -4.75
CA ALA A 23 -14.76 -22.49 -6.06
C ALA A 23 -13.39 -23.17 -5.92
N TYR A 24 -13.15 -24.21 -6.71
CA TYR A 24 -11.87 -24.91 -6.75
C TYR A 24 -11.25 -24.81 -8.13
N VAL A 25 -9.94 -24.55 -8.17
CA VAL A 25 -9.12 -24.62 -9.38
C VAL A 25 -8.09 -25.72 -9.17
N LEU A 26 -8.09 -26.69 -10.09
CA LEU A 26 -7.09 -27.74 -10.15
C LEU A 26 -6.06 -27.38 -11.21
N GLU A 27 -4.79 -27.27 -10.80
CA GLU A 27 -3.67 -27.07 -11.71
C GLU A 27 -2.83 -28.34 -11.80
N ASP A 28 -2.64 -28.86 -13.01
CA ASP A 28 -1.77 -29.99 -13.28
C ASP A 28 -0.34 -29.49 -13.58
N HIS A 29 0.63 -29.94 -12.80
CA HIS A 29 2.06 -29.66 -12.97
C HIS A 29 2.86 -30.91 -13.38
N GLY A 30 2.19 -31.94 -13.88
CA GLY A 30 2.77 -33.21 -14.33
C GLY A 30 3.15 -34.14 -13.18
N ALA A 31 4.09 -33.72 -12.32
CA ALA A 31 4.54 -34.49 -11.16
C ALA A 31 3.66 -34.33 -9.91
N TYR A 32 2.82 -33.29 -9.85
CA TYR A 32 1.91 -33.00 -8.74
C TYR A 32 0.76 -32.10 -9.18
N PHE A 33 -0.32 -32.12 -8.42
CA PHE A 33 -1.46 -31.22 -8.61
C PHE A 33 -1.50 -30.16 -7.53
N ILE A 34 -1.91 -28.94 -7.90
CA ILE A 34 -2.22 -27.87 -6.95
C ILE A 34 -3.73 -27.68 -6.95
N ILE A 35 -4.35 -27.82 -5.78
CA ILE A 35 -5.76 -27.48 -5.57
C ILE A 35 -5.81 -26.10 -4.90
N LYS A 36 -6.44 -25.15 -5.56
CA LYS A 36 -6.70 -23.80 -5.01
C LYS A 36 -8.17 -23.69 -4.64
N ALA A 37 -8.46 -23.44 -3.37
CA ALA A 37 -9.79 -23.07 -2.92
C ALA A 37 -9.95 -21.55 -3.00
N ILE A 38 -10.99 -21.09 -3.67
CA ILE A 38 -11.34 -19.67 -3.77
C ILE A 38 -12.56 -19.46 -2.88
N VAL A 39 -12.37 -18.65 -1.84
CA VAL A 39 -13.43 -18.28 -0.90
C VAL A 39 -13.66 -16.79 -0.96
N GLU A 40 -14.90 -16.38 -0.85
CA GLU A 40 -15.26 -14.98 -0.70
C GLU A 40 -15.00 -14.58 0.75
N MET A 41 -14.28 -13.48 0.93
CA MET A 41 -14.01 -12.93 2.27
C MET A 41 -15.09 -11.92 2.63
N GLU A 42 -15.47 -11.90 3.91
CA GLU A 42 -16.29 -10.80 4.43
C GLU A 42 -15.50 -9.50 4.38
N GLU A 43 -16.14 -8.46 3.86
CA GLU A 43 -15.56 -7.12 3.86
C GLU A 43 -15.57 -6.60 5.31
N LYS A 44 -14.39 -6.35 5.85
CA LYS A 44 -14.27 -5.67 7.14
C LYS A 44 -14.73 -4.23 6.98
N ALA A 45 -15.43 -3.70 7.99
CA ALA A 45 -15.72 -2.27 8.04
C ALA A 45 -14.41 -1.49 7.93
N LYS A 46 -14.34 -0.58 6.96
CA LYS A 46 -13.11 0.21 6.71
C LYS A 46 -13.05 1.36 7.69
N SER A 47 -11.96 1.47 8.42
CA SER A 47 -11.63 2.70 9.14
C SER A 47 -11.14 3.74 8.13
N GLU A 48 -11.99 4.72 7.80
CA GLU A 48 -11.68 5.85 6.90
C GLU A 48 -11.61 7.18 7.66
N ASP A 49 -11.88 7.14 8.96
CA ASP A 49 -11.86 8.30 9.81
C ASP A 49 -10.44 8.87 9.95
N THR A 50 -10.30 10.16 9.66
CA THR A 50 -9.04 10.90 9.72
C THR A 50 -8.95 11.82 10.95
N GLU A 51 -9.96 11.84 11.82
CA GLU A 51 -10.00 12.73 13.00
C GLU A 51 -8.87 12.44 13.99
N GLN A 52 -8.49 11.17 14.11
CA GLN A 52 -7.37 10.76 14.97
C GLN A 52 -5.99 10.87 14.29
N GLY A 53 -5.95 11.35 13.05
CA GLY A 53 -4.76 11.39 12.21
C GLY A 53 -4.72 10.26 11.20
N VAL A 54 -3.62 10.18 10.45
CA VAL A 54 -3.47 9.24 9.34
C VAL A 54 -2.03 8.71 9.25
N ILE A 55 -1.86 7.63 8.49
CA ILE A 55 -0.55 7.15 8.03
C ILE A 55 -0.33 7.62 6.60
N GLY A 56 0.57 8.57 6.37
CA GLY A 56 0.98 9.02 5.04
C GLY A 56 2.18 8.25 4.53
N ILE A 57 2.20 7.91 3.26
CA ILE A 57 3.32 7.19 2.64
C ILE A 57 3.78 7.84 1.33
N ASP A 58 5.11 7.87 1.14
CA ASP A 58 5.78 8.19 -0.12
C ASP A 58 6.45 6.92 -0.66
N ILE A 59 5.96 6.42 -1.81
CA ILE A 59 6.40 5.15 -2.41
C ILE A 59 7.56 5.40 -3.36
N ASN A 60 8.69 4.75 -3.08
CA ASN A 60 9.87 4.75 -3.94
C ASN A 60 10.24 3.32 -4.36
N VAL A 61 11.09 3.18 -5.38
CA VAL A 61 11.44 1.87 -5.96
C VAL A 61 12.16 0.95 -4.95
N ASN A 62 12.93 1.52 -4.03
CA ASN A 62 13.78 0.79 -3.09
C ASN A 62 13.41 1.00 -1.61
N HIS A 63 12.39 1.79 -1.31
CA HIS A 63 11.90 2.05 0.04
C HIS A 63 10.52 2.71 0.01
N ILE A 64 9.84 2.67 1.14
CA ILE A 64 8.63 3.44 1.40
C ILE A 64 8.91 4.32 2.63
N ALA A 65 8.77 5.62 2.47
CA ALA A 65 8.78 6.53 3.60
C ALA A 65 7.39 6.59 4.23
N VAL A 66 7.33 6.58 5.56
CA VAL A 66 6.09 6.54 6.35
C VAL A 66 6.09 7.68 7.34
N SER A 67 4.98 8.37 7.43
CA SER A 67 4.70 9.38 8.45
C SER A 67 3.38 9.09 9.13
N GLU A 68 3.36 9.14 10.45
CA GLU A 68 2.14 9.15 11.25
C GLU A 68 1.84 10.57 11.71
N THR A 69 0.57 10.98 11.65
CA THR A 69 0.08 12.24 12.22
C THR A 69 -0.89 11.97 13.36
N ASP A 70 -1.01 12.94 14.28
CA ASP A 70 -2.13 13.04 15.21
C ASP A 70 -3.34 13.73 14.56
N GLY A 71 -4.45 13.87 15.29
CA GLY A 71 -5.67 14.55 14.83
C GLY A 71 -5.48 16.04 14.53
N CYS A 72 -4.45 16.68 15.07
CA CYS A 72 -4.07 18.06 14.79
C CYS A 72 -3.11 18.18 13.59
N GLY A 73 -2.74 17.08 12.95
CA GLY A 73 -1.80 17.03 11.83
C GLY A 73 -0.34 17.20 12.24
N ASN A 74 0.00 17.07 13.53
CA ASN A 74 1.39 17.03 13.97
C ASN A 74 2.02 15.67 13.66
N CYS A 75 3.32 15.69 13.38
CA CYS A 75 4.06 14.46 13.11
C CYS A 75 4.33 13.69 14.41
N VAL A 76 3.85 12.45 14.47
CA VAL A 76 4.06 11.52 15.59
C VAL A 76 5.21 10.56 15.31
N LEU A 77 5.30 10.09 14.06
CA LEU A 77 6.33 9.12 13.62
C LEU A 77 6.82 9.46 12.22
N LEU A 78 8.13 9.31 12.02
CA LEU A 78 8.78 9.27 10.70
C LEU A 78 9.68 8.06 10.62
N LYS A 79 9.51 7.24 9.59
CA LYS A 79 10.40 6.10 9.34
C LYS A 79 10.53 5.81 7.85
N THR A 80 11.56 5.04 7.52
CA THR A 80 11.76 4.49 6.17
C THR A 80 11.81 2.97 6.24
N VAL A 81 10.94 2.33 5.49
CA VAL A 81 10.93 0.86 5.32
C VAL A 81 11.69 0.53 4.04
N LYS A 82 12.82 -0.14 4.18
CA LYS A 82 13.68 -0.52 3.04
C LYS A 82 13.02 -1.62 2.20
N MET A 83 13.16 -1.52 0.89
CA MET A 83 12.63 -2.48 -0.07
C MET A 83 13.68 -2.80 -1.15
N PRO A 84 14.76 -3.54 -0.82
CA PRO A 84 15.83 -3.84 -1.78
C PRO A 84 15.33 -4.82 -2.84
N LEU A 85 15.10 -4.34 -4.07
CA LEU A 85 14.60 -5.14 -5.19
C LEU A 85 15.70 -5.51 -6.21
N ASP A 86 16.86 -4.85 -6.16
CA ASP A 86 17.95 -5.08 -7.09
C ASP A 86 18.54 -6.49 -6.96
N GLY A 87 18.92 -7.07 -8.07
CA GLY A 87 19.49 -8.43 -8.14
C GLY A 87 18.50 -9.56 -7.81
N LYS A 88 17.25 -9.28 -7.52
CA LYS A 88 16.23 -10.28 -7.15
C LYS A 88 15.45 -10.76 -8.37
N ASN A 89 15.15 -12.06 -8.41
CA ASN A 89 14.22 -12.63 -9.38
C ASN A 89 12.76 -12.24 -9.07
N ARG A 90 11.83 -12.57 -9.97
CA ARG A 90 10.40 -12.20 -9.86
C ARG A 90 9.75 -12.68 -8.55
N LYS A 91 10.04 -13.91 -8.11
CA LYS A 91 9.46 -14.48 -6.88
C LYS A 91 10.02 -13.77 -5.64
N GLN A 92 11.32 -13.53 -5.60
CA GLN A 92 11.99 -12.81 -4.52
C GLN A 92 11.52 -11.35 -4.42
N ARG A 93 11.36 -10.65 -5.58
CA ARG A 93 10.81 -9.28 -5.59
C ARG A 93 9.39 -9.23 -5.04
N LYS A 94 8.53 -10.18 -5.45
CA LYS A 94 7.18 -10.27 -4.91
C LYS A 94 7.20 -10.46 -3.40
N HIS A 95 7.98 -11.41 -2.90
CA HIS A 95 8.12 -11.65 -1.46
C HIS A 95 8.62 -10.40 -0.71
N GLN A 96 9.64 -9.71 -1.25
CA GLN A 96 10.16 -8.48 -0.64
C GLN A 96 9.10 -7.37 -0.58
N ILE A 97 8.33 -7.18 -1.65
CA ILE A 97 7.22 -6.23 -1.68
C ILE A 97 6.17 -6.59 -0.62
N ASP A 98 5.76 -7.87 -0.56
CA ASP A 98 4.76 -8.34 0.41
C ASP A 98 5.21 -8.12 1.86
N GLN A 99 6.50 -8.34 2.18
CA GLN A 99 7.06 -8.08 3.52
C GLN A 99 7.09 -6.58 3.84
N THR A 100 7.56 -5.74 2.90
CA THR A 100 7.61 -4.29 3.08
C THR A 100 6.20 -3.72 3.27
N VAL A 101 5.23 -4.14 2.45
CA VAL A 101 3.82 -3.74 2.57
C VAL A 101 3.22 -4.17 3.90
N LYS A 102 3.54 -5.39 4.36
CA LYS A 102 3.11 -5.86 5.68
C LYS A 102 3.60 -4.94 6.80
N GLU A 103 4.86 -4.53 6.74
CA GLU A 103 5.44 -3.63 7.75
C GLU A 103 4.81 -2.23 7.72
N VAL A 104 4.55 -1.69 6.51
CA VAL A 104 3.87 -0.38 6.36
C VAL A 104 2.44 -0.43 6.91
N VAL A 105 1.64 -1.43 6.52
CA VAL A 105 0.24 -1.55 6.96
C VAL A 105 0.13 -1.89 8.45
N LEU A 106 1.16 -2.50 9.04
CA LEU A 106 1.21 -2.72 10.49
C LEU A 106 1.13 -1.41 11.28
N GLU A 107 1.60 -0.28 10.73
CA GLU A 107 1.44 1.03 11.39
C GLU A 107 -0.03 1.46 11.42
N CYS A 108 -0.79 1.20 10.35
CA CYS A 108 -2.25 1.45 10.37
C CYS A 108 -2.94 0.61 11.46
N VAL A 109 -2.52 -0.67 11.59
CA VAL A 109 -3.08 -1.57 12.62
C VAL A 109 -2.73 -1.11 14.03
N ARG A 110 -1.48 -0.68 14.26
CA ARG A 110 -1.01 -0.23 15.59
C ARG A 110 -1.65 1.07 16.05
N SER A 111 -1.82 2.00 15.11
CA SER A 111 -2.36 3.33 15.42
C SER A 111 -3.87 3.45 15.21
N HIS A 112 -4.50 2.43 14.63
CA HIS A 112 -5.91 2.44 14.22
C HIS A 112 -6.27 3.59 13.26
N LYS A 113 -5.33 3.96 12.37
CA LYS A 113 -5.46 5.08 11.44
C LYS A 113 -5.51 4.62 9.98
N PRO A 114 -6.29 5.29 9.11
CA PRO A 114 -6.32 5.00 7.68
C PRO A 114 -5.00 5.41 7.00
N LEU A 115 -4.77 4.86 5.81
CA LEU A 115 -3.58 5.14 5.03
C LEU A 115 -3.86 6.21 3.97
N VAL A 116 -2.90 7.10 3.75
CA VAL A 116 -2.91 8.12 2.70
C VAL A 116 -1.70 7.94 1.80
N MET A 117 -1.91 7.98 0.49
CA MET A 117 -0.84 7.92 -0.51
C MET A 117 -1.14 8.83 -1.70
N GLU A 118 -0.14 9.06 -2.54
CA GLU A 118 -0.32 9.80 -3.77
C GLU A 118 -1.18 9.04 -4.79
N ASP A 119 -1.99 9.79 -5.57
CA ASP A 119 -2.68 9.25 -6.72
C ASP A 119 -1.75 9.22 -7.94
N LEU A 120 -1.21 8.05 -8.25
CA LEU A 120 -0.27 7.86 -9.36
C LEU A 120 -0.92 8.04 -10.75
N ASP A 121 -2.23 7.98 -10.87
CA ASP A 121 -2.93 8.20 -12.14
C ASP A 121 -2.87 9.67 -12.56
N PHE A 122 -2.82 10.61 -11.61
CA PHE A 122 -2.58 12.03 -11.88
C PHE A 122 -1.21 12.31 -12.51
N GLN A 123 -0.19 11.51 -12.23
CA GLN A 123 1.15 11.70 -12.80
C GLN A 123 1.21 11.34 -14.29
N LYS A 124 0.38 10.40 -14.76
CA LYS A 124 0.37 9.98 -16.17
C LYS A 124 -0.07 11.08 -17.12
N THR A 125 -0.95 11.96 -16.70
CA THR A 125 -1.49 13.04 -17.52
C THR A 125 -0.42 14.10 -17.85
N LYS A 126 0.57 14.29 -16.97
CA LYS A 126 1.67 15.26 -17.15
C LYS A 126 2.91 14.72 -17.85
N SER A 127 3.07 13.38 -17.98
CA SER A 127 4.33 12.77 -18.47
C SER A 127 4.35 12.40 -19.94
N LYS A 128 3.31 12.73 -20.71
CA LYS A 128 3.21 12.40 -22.15
C LYS A 128 4.22 13.11 -23.05
N MET A 129 5.10 13.97 -22.51
CA MET A 129 5.98 14.83 -23.30
C MET A 129 7.47 14.73 -22.94
N ARG A 130 8.12 13.55 -22.96
CA ARG A 130 9.60 13.50 -23.02
C ARG A 130 10.12 12.21 -23.67
N TYR A 131 10.95 12.37 -24.70
CA TYR A 131 11.65 11.32 -25.47
C TYR A 131 12.97 10.88 -24.81
N GLY A 132 13.36 9.61 -24.95
CA GLY A 132 14.72 9.11 -24.71
C GLY A 132 14.78 7.82 -23.84
N ASN A 133 15.97 7.18 -23.69
CA ASN A 133 16.25 5.96 -22.90
C ASN A 133 15.78 6.04 -21.43
N ARG A 134 15.57 7.24 -20.89
CA ARG A 134 14.85 7.52 -19.65
C ARG A 134 13.42 6.96 -19.63
N ARG A 135 12.82 6.69 -20.81
CA ARG A 135 11.44 6.19 -20.93
C ARG A 135 11.30 4.75 -20.46
N GLN A 136 12.26 3.88 -20.78
CA GLN A 136 12.23 2.47 -20.36
C GLN A 136 12.44 2.35 -18.85
N ASN A 137 13.41 3.06 -18.28
CA ASN A 137 13.65 3.07 -16.84
C ASN A 137 12.44 3.67 -16.07
N LYS A 138 11.80 4.69 -16.62
CA LYS A 138 10.59 5.27 -16.07
C LYS A 138 9.40 4.29 -16.14
N MET A 139 9.21 3.60 -17.28
CA MET A 139 8.15 2.58 -17.41
C MET A 139 8.33 1.43 -16.43
N LEU A 140 9.54 0.95 -16.21
CA LEU A 140 9.86 -0.11 -15.26
C LEU A 140 9.61 0.36 -13.82
N SER A 141 9.99 1.60 -13.51
CA SER A 141 9.72 2.24 -12.21
C SER A 141 8.22 2.40 -11.97
N ASP A 142 7.47 2.95 -12.93
CA ASP A 142 6.02 3.16 -12.85
C ASP A 142 5.28 1.81 -12.67
N PHE A 143 5.73 0.75 -13.37
CA PHE A 143 5.16 -0.59 -13.23
C PHE A 143 5.44 -1.22 -11.86
N ALA A 144 6.65 -1.04 -11.32
CA ALA A 144 7.01 -1.51 -9.99
C ALA A 144 6.19 -0.78 -8.92
N THR A 145 6.07 0.55 -9.03
CA THR A 145 5.31 1.38 -8.09
C THR A 145 3.83 1.01 -8.07
N ARG A 146 3.22 0.73 -9.21
CA ARG A 146 1.82 0.24 -9.25
C ARG A 146 1.63 -1.08 -8.55
N LYS A 147 2.55 -2.03 -8.71
CA LYS A 147 2.46 -3.32 -8.00
C LYS A 147 2.54 -3.14 -6.50
N ILE A 148 3.35 -2.20 -6.03
CA ILE A 148 3.46 -1.86 -4.62
C ILE A 148 2.14 -1.23 -4.15
N GLU A 149 1.60 -0.25 -4.91
CA GLU A 149 0.31 0.38 -4.63
C GLU A 149 -0.83 -0.65 -4.52
N GLU A 150 -0.97 -1.52 -5.52
CA GLU A 150 -1.97 -2.60 -5.51
C GLU A 150 -1.82 -3.54 -4.31
N ALA A 151 -0.57 -3.86 -3.93
CA ALA A 151 -0.30 -4.70 -2.77
C ALA A 151 -0.68 -4.00 -1.46
N ILE A 152 -0.44 -2.69 -1.34
CA ILE A 152 -0.82 -1.86 -0.19
C ILE A 152 -2.35 -1.82 -0.07
N VAL A 153 -3.06 -1.44 -1.15
CA VAL A 153 -4.52 -1.35 -1.16
C VAL A 153 -5.15 -2.68 -0.73
N ARG A 154 -4.70 -3.79 -1.33
CA ARG A 154 -5.18 -5.13 -0.99
C ARG A 154 -4.89 -5.51 0.47
N ARG A 155 -3.73 -5.12 1.00
CA ARG A 155 -3.37 -5.41 2.39
C ARG A 155 -4.17 -4.56 3.37
N CYS A 156 -4.34 -3.26 3.12
CA CYS A 156 -5.19 -2.38 3.92
C CYS A 156 -6.63 -2.88 3.94
N TRP A 157 -7.18 -3.24 2.78
CA TRP A 157 -8.51 -3.82 2.68
C TRP A 157 -8.67 -5.07 3.57
N LYS A 158 -7.68 -5.96 3.54
CA LYS A 158 -7.68 -7.19 4.35
C LYS A 158 -7.66 -6.89 5.85
N GLU A 159 -6.93 -5.88 6.26
CA GLU A 159 -6.83 -5.49 7.68
C GLU A 159 -7.98 -4.55 8.14
N GLY A 160 -8.85 -4.10 7.23
CA GLY A 160 -10.01 -3.25 7.51
C GLY A 160 -9.67 -1.75 7.57
N TYR A 161 -8.64 -1.31 6.85
CA TYR A 161 -8.26 0.11 6.77
C TYR A 161 -8.52 0.69 5.39
N GLY A 162 -9.08 1.91 5.36
CA GLY A 162 -9.27 2.69 4.14
C GLY A 162 -7.94 3.20 3.58
N VAL A 163 -7.90 3.42 2.27
CA VAL A 163 -6.77 4.04 1.57
C VAL A 163 -7.28 5.27 0.84
N LYS A 164 -6.84 6.45 1.29
CA LYS A 164 -7.15 7.72 0.64
C LYS A 164 -6.05 8.10 -0.32
N LYS A 165 -6.42 8.47 -1.54
CA LYS A 165 -5.49 8.97 -2.55
C LYS A 165 -5.55 10.49 -2.61
N VAL A 166 -4.37 11.13 -2.70
CA VAL A 166 -4.24 12.59 -2.74
C VAL A 166 -3.45 13.05 -3.96
N ASN A 167 -3.65 14.30 -4.35
CA ASN A 167 -2.95 14.89 -5.48
C ASN A 167 -1.43 14.91 -5.22
N PRO A 168 -0.58 14.33 -6.09
CA PRO A 168 0.87 14.25 -5.93
C PRO A 168 1.61 15.56 -6.20
N ALA A 169 0.92 16.63 -6.63
CA ALA A 169 1.57 17.87 -7.04
C ALA A 169 2.37 18.50 -5.89
N ASN A 170 3.68 18.68 -6.14
CA ASN A 170 4.63 19.38 -5.26
C ASN A 170 4.87 18.78 -3.86
N THR A 171 4.39 17.58 -3.54
CA THR A 171 4.59 16.94 -2.22
C THR A 171 6.06 16.91 -1.81
N SER A 172 6.94 16.42 -2.68
CA SER A 172 8.39 16.37 -2.44
C SER A 172 9.01 17.77 -2.34
N LYS A 173 8.53 18.75 -3.13
CA LYS A 173 9.02 20.13 -3.08
C LYS A 173 8.65 20.78 -1.75
N ILE A 174 7.37 20.70 -1.37
CA ILE A 174 6.87 21.21 -0.09
C ILE A 174 7.57 20.51 1.08
N GLY A 175 7.70 19.18 1.03
CA GLY A 175 8.44 18.41 2.02
C GLY A 175 9.85 18.90 2.21
N LYS A 176 10.59 19.11 1.12
CA LYS A 176 11.97 19.61 1.15
C LYS A 176 12.06 21.02 1.74
N GLU A 177 11.21 21.93 1.29
CA GLU A 177 11.30 23.36 1.64
C GLU A 177 10.79 23.66 3.05
N LYS A 178 9.65 23.06 3.45
CA LYS A 178 9.00 23.36 4.73
C LYS A 178 9.42 22.45 5.89
N TYR A 179 9.66 21.16 5.63
CA TYR A 179 9.71 20.18 6.71
C TYR A 179 11.03 19.44 6.85
N SER A 180 11.72 19.07 5.75
CA SER A 180 12.89 18.20 5.80
C SER A 180 14.00 18.77 6.72
N LYS A 181 14.38 20.03 6.53
CA LYS A 181 15.41 20.70 7.35
C LYS A 181 14.94 20.90 8.80
N ARG A 182 13.70 21.35 8.97
CA ARG A 182 13.12 21.66 10.30
C ARG A 182 12.98 20.41 11.18
N MET A 183 12.67 19.27 10.56
CA MET A 183 12.45 18.01 11.27
C MET A 183 13.68 17.09 11.26
N GLY A 184 14.80 17.50 10.64
CA GLY A 184 16.00 16.69 10.55
C GLY A 184 15.80 15.37 9.82
N CYS A 185 14.89 15.33 8.82
CA CYS A 185 14.50 14.10 8.14
C CYS A 185 14.81 14.15 6.63
N THR A 186 14.73 12.98 5.97
CA THR A 186 14.92 12.89 4.52
C THR A 186 13.78 13.59 3.77
N VAL A 187 14.04 13.97 2.51
CA VAL A 187 13.01 14.57 1.63
C VAL A 187 11.81 13.61 1.46
N HIS A 188 12.04 12.30 1.39
CA HIS A 188 10.98 11.31 1.27
C HIS A 188 10.12 11.18 2.53
N MET A 189 10.72 11.23 3.71
CA MET A 189 9.97 11.26 4.98
C MET A 189 9.14 12.54 5.07
N ALA A 190 9.72 13.68 4.67
CA ALA A 190 9.02 14.95 4.65
C ALA A 190 7.87 14.94 3.62
N ALA A 191 8.06 14.30 2.44
CA ALA A 191 6.99 14.11 1.46
C ALA A 191 5.85 13.24 2.01
N ALA A 192 6.17 12.13 2.69
CA ALA A 192 5.17 11.29 3.36
C ALA A 192 4.36 12.08 4.39
N TYR A 193 5.00 13.00 5.12
CA TYR A 193 4.30 13.90 6.05
C TYR A 193 3.38 14.90 5.34
N VAL A 194 3.81 15.48 4.22
CA VAL A 194 2.97 16.35 3.38
C VAL A 194 1.76 15.57 2.86
N ILE A 195 1.96 14.34 2.39
CA ILE A 195 0.89 13.45 1.93
C ILE A 195 -0.12 13.18 3.06
N ALA A 196 0.37 12.89 4.27
CA ALA A 196 -0.48 12.69 5.44
C ALA A 196 -1.36 13.93 5.72
N ARG A 197 -0.76 15.11 5.83
CA ARG A 197 -1.49 16.38 6.06
C ARG A 197 -2.51 16.67 4.97
N ARG A 198 -2.15 16.44 3.70
CA ARG A 198 -3.06 16.60 2.56
C ARG A 198 -4.25 15.65 2.65
N GLY A 199 -4.03 14.43 3.12
CA GLY A 199 -5.10 13.46 3.40
C GLY A 199 -6.09 13.95 4.45
N MET A 200 -5.64 14.72 5.41
CA MET A 200 -6.46 15.37 6.45
C MET A 200 -7.08 16.70 5.99
N GLY A 201 -6.80 17.19 4.78
CA GLY A 201 -7.27 18.49 4.30
C GLY A 201 -6.55 19.69 4.92
N MET A 202 -5.34 19.50 5.49
CA MET A 202 -4.57 20.52 6.22
C MET A 202 -3.48 21.19 5.39
N GLU A 203 -3.51 21.08 4.07
CA GLU A 203 -2.53 21.65 3.16
C GLU A 203 -3.16 22.37 1.97
#